data_260dfd4250c8e78f24054ed4f5a4231b
#
_entry.id   260dfd4250c8e78f24054ed4f5a4231b
#
_cell.length_a   1.000
_cell.length_b   1.000
_cell.length_c   1.000
_cell.angle_alpha   90.00
_cell.angle_beta   90.00
_cell.angle_gamma   90.00
#
_symmetry.space_group_name_H-M   'P 1'
#
loop_
_entity.id
_entity.type
_entity.pdbx_description
1 polymer ?
#
loop_
_entity_poly.entity_id
_entity_poly.type
_entity_poly.pdbx_seq_one_letter_code
_entity_poly.pdbx_strand_id
1 'polypeptide(L)'
;DNPNILEQGVSCLHCENAPCEQVCPVAATVHDKEGINAMVYNRCIGTRYCANNCPYKVRRFNFHNYTKDTPEVVQMAHNPDVTIRFRGVMEKCTYCIQKLKEVEHKSRVGKKNLNEFSVDVACKSACPADCIEFGNIKDSTPGNNIYLTKQNDRDYSLLEQLNTRPRTTYLAKIRNTNKEISKS
;
A
#
# COMPACT_ATOMS: atom_id res chain seq x y z
N ASP A 1 -20.61 29.81 2.06
CA ASP A 1 -19.82 28.72 2.64
C ASP A 1 -18.60 28.47 1.77
N ASN A 2 -17.42 28.60 2.35
CA ASN A 2 -16.15 28.42 1.65
C ASN A 2 -15.57 27.07 2.09
N PRO A 3 -15.81 25.96 1.36
CA PRO A 3 -15.37 24.63 1.77
C PRO A 3 -13.84 24.53 1.75
N ASN A 4 -13.27 24.01 2.82
CA ASN A 4 -11.86 23.65 2.85
C ASN A 4 -11.65 22.36 2.06
N ILE A 5 -10.99 22.44 0.92
CA ILE A 5 -10.63 21.29 0.11
C ILE A 5 -9.31 20.72 0.63
N LEU A 6 -9.27 19.42 0.90
CA LEU A 6 -8.07 18.68 1.25
C LEU A 6 -7.87 17.56 0.24
N GLU A 7 -6.68 17.51 -0.34
CA GLU A 7 -6.27 16.42 -1.19
C GLU A 7 -5.46 15.41 -0.38
N GLN A 8 -5.82 14.15 -0.47
CA GLN A 8 -5.13 13.07 0.21
C GLN A 8 -5.01 11.85 -0.71
N GLY A 9 -3.79 11.40 -0.94
CA GLY A 9 -3.53 10.17 -1.67
C GLY A 9 -3.96 8.95 -0.84
N VAL A 10 -4.87 8.14 -1.37
CA VAL A 10 -5.32 6.90 -0.72
C VAL A 10 -5.03 5.72 -1.62
N SER A 11 -4.13 4.86 -1.18
CA SER A 11 -3.84 3.57 -1.79
C SER A 11 -4.45 2.42 -0.97
N CYS A 12 -4.16 1.16 -1.31
CA CYS A 12 -4.52 0.05 -0.42
C CYS A 12 -3.80 0.21 0.93
N LEU A 13 -4.55 0.25 2.02
CA LEU A 13 -4.03 0.48 3.37
C LEU A 13 -3.55 -0.80 4.07
N HIS A 14 -3.61 -1.94 3.40
CA HIS A 14 -3.19 -3.26 3.93
C HIS A 14 -3.74 -3.53 5.33
N CYS A 15 -5.08 -3.50 5.44
CA CYS A 15 -5.79 -3.67 6.71
C CYS A 15 -5.51 -5.03 7.36
N GLU A 16 -5.33 -5.05 8.69
CA GLU A 16 -5.20 -6.30 9.46
C GLU A 16 -6.51 -7.09 9.43
N ASN A 17 -7.64 -6.40 9.63
CA ASN A 17 -8.97 -6.97 9.51
C ASN A 17 -9.54 -6.64 8.11
N ALA A 18 -8.98 -7.27 7.08
CA ALA A 18 -9.27 -6.91 5.69
C ALA A 18 -10.65 -7.42 5.22
N PRO A 19 -11.66 -6.56 5.04
CA PRO A 19 -12.98 -6.99 4.59
C PRO A 19 -12.97 -7.60 3.20
N CYS A 20 -11.96 -7.25 2.39
CA CYS A 20 -11.79 -7.77 1.04
C CYS A 20 -11.33 -9.23 0.98
N GLU A 21 -10.72 -9.75 2.05
CA GLU A 21 -10.31 -11.16 2.11
C GLU A 21 -11.49 -12.07 2.37
N GLN A 22 -12.36 -11.67 3.28
CA GLN A 22 -13.51 -12.47 3.70
C GLN A 22 -14.51 -12.74 2.57
N VAL A 23 -14.58 -11.86 1.58
CA VAL A 23 -15.55 -11.94 0.48
C VAL A 23 -14.96 -12.55 -0.80
N CYS A 24 -13.69 -12.91 -0.81
CA CYS A 24 -13.07 -13.50 -1.99
C CYS A 24 -13.36 -15.00 -2.07
N PRO A 25 -14.15 -15.48 -3.06
CA PRO A 25 -14.57 -16.89 -3.12
C PRO A 25 -13.41 -17.85 -3.40
N VAL A 26 -12.30 -17.34 -3.92
CA VAL A 26 -11.14 -18.14 -4.33
C VAL A 26 -9.89 -17.81 -3.49
N ALA A 27 -10.03 -17.03 -2.41
CA ALA A 27 -8.92 -16.58 -1.57
C ALA A 27 -7.74 -16.00 -2.39
N ALA A 28 -8.05 -15.22 -3.43
CA ALA A 28 -7.05 -14.50 -4.21
C ALA A 28 -6.47 -13.30 -3.45
N THR A 29 -7.14 -12.86 -2.39
CA THR A 29 -6.67 -11.83 -1.48
C THR A 29 -6.42 -12.46 -0.12
N VAL A 30 -5.19 -12.43 0.35
CA VAL A 30 -4.75 -13.11 1.57
C VAL A 30 -3.65 -12.31 2.26
N HIS A 31 -3.48 -12.48 3.56
CA HIS A 31 -2.29 -12.00 4.27
C HIS A 31 -1.10 -12.92 4.03
N ASP A 32 0.05 -12.34 3.77
CA ASP A 32 1.31 -13.07 3.76
C ASP A 32 1.97 -13.10 5.17
N LYS A 33 3.14 -13.71 5.26
CA LYS A 33 3.88 -13.82 6.53
C LYS A 33 4.33 -12.47 7.09
N GLU A 34 4.56 -11.50 6.21
CA GLU A 34 4.92 -10.13 6.55
C GLU A 34 3.69 -9.29 6.97
N GLY A 35 2.49 -9.90 6.91
CA GLY A 35 1.23 -9.24 7.19
C GLY A 35 0.78 -8.28 6.08
N ILE A 36 1.33 -8.41 4.88
CA ILE A 36 0.89 -7.66 3.71
C ILE A 36 -0.37 -8.32 3.18
N ASN A 37 -1.41 -7.53 2.93
CA ASN A 37 -2.56 -8.01 2.18
C ASN A 37 -2.15 -8.22 0.72
N ALA A 38 -1.78 -9.45 0.39
CA ALA A 38 -1.29 -9.84 -0.93
C ALA A 38 -2.43 -10.07 -1.91
N MET A 39 -2.13 -10.01 -3.19
CA MET A 39 -3.05 -10.34 -4.26
C MET A 39 -2.44 -11.42 -5.16
N VAL A 40 -3.08 -12.59 -5.19
CA VAL A 40 -2.69 -13.70 -6.06
C VAL A 40 -3.44 -13.55 -7.38
N TYR A 41 -2.81 -12.88 -8.35
CA TYR A 41 -3.45 -12.51 -9.62
C TYR A 41 -3.95 -13.72 -10.42
N ASN A 42 -3.18 -14.79 -10.47
CA ASN A 42 -3.55 -16.02 -11.22
C ASN A 42 -4.75 -16.77 -10.62
N ARG A 43 -5.08 -16.50 -9.35
CA ARG A 43 -6.22 -17.08 -8.67
C ARG A 43 -7.49 -16.24 -8.82
N CYS A 44 -7.35 -14.96 -9.17
CA CYS A 44 -8.45 -14.03 -9.26
C CYS A 44 -9.38 -14.37 -10.43
N ILE A 45 -10.67 -14.57 -10.14
CA ILE A 45 -11.72 -14.83 -11.14
C ILE A 45 -12.59 -13.59 -11.45
N GLY A 46 -12.25 -12.45 -10.87
CA GLY A 46 -12.85 -11.18 -11.24
C GLY A 46 -14.27 -10.93 -10.73
N THR A 47 -14.68 -11.51 -9.62
CA THR A 47 -16.02 -11.28 -9.02
C THR A 47 -16.23 -9.82 -8.57
N ARG A 48 -15.16 -9.06 -8.37
CA ARG A 48 -15.14 -7.64 -7.92
C ARG A 48 -15.75 -7.41 -6.53
N TYR A 49 -16.17 -8.44 -5.85
CA TYR A 49 -16.77 -8.30 -4.51
C TYR A 49 -15.80 -7.65 -3.51
N CYS A 50 -14.50 -7.93 -3.64
CA CYS A 50 -13.47 -7.28 -2.82
C CYS A 50 -13.40 -5.75 -3.04
N ALA A 51 -13.72 -5.24 -4.23
CA ALA A 51 -13.81 -3.81 -4.49
C ALA A 51 -15.06 -3.20 -3.85
N ASN A 52 -16.18 -3.90 -3.94
CA ASN A 52 -17.44 -3.45 -3.33
C ASN A 52 -17.33 -3.38 -1.82
N ASN A 53 -16.66 -4.38 -1.21
CA ASN A 53 -16.51 -4.48 0.24
C ASN A 53 -15.36 -3.65 0.82
N CYS A 54 -14.50 -3.08 -0.03
CA CYS A 54 -13.42 -2.20 0.43
C CYS A 54 -14.00 -0.83 0.83
N PRO A 55 -13.90 -0.42 2.11
CA PRO A 55 -14.44 0.88 2.54
C PRO A 55 -13.67 2.06 1.93
N TYR A 56 -12.40 1.85 1.60
CA TYR A 56 -11.52 2.87 1.01
C TYR A 56 -11.64 2.98 -0.52
N LYS A 57 -12.33 2.04 -1.17
CA LYS A 57 -12.54 1.99 -2.63
C LYS A 57 -11.25 2.03 -3.47
N VAL A 58 -10.20 1.41 -2.98
CA VAL A 58 -8.84 1.45 -3.57
C VAL A 58 -8.49 0.25 -4.45
N ARG A 59 -9.44 -0.63 -4.70
CA ARG A 59 -9.26 -1.78 -5.59
C ARG A 59 -9.80 -1.46 -6.98
N ARG A 60 -9.03 -1.80 -8.02
CA ARG A 60 -9.35 -1.52 -9.42
C ARG A 60 -9.45 -2.81 -10.21
N PHE A 61 -10.40 -2.87 -11.12
CA PHE A 61 -10.62 -4.01 -11.99
C PHE A 61 -10.08 -3.74 -13.37
N ASN A 62 -9.37 -4.70 -13.95
CA ASN A 62 -8.85 -4.62 -15.30
C ASN A 62 -9.91 -5.03 -16.32
N PHE A 63 -10.56 -4.07 -16.94
CA PHE A 63 -11.55 -4.28 -18.02
C PHE A 63 -10.86 -4.59 -19.35
N HIS A 64 -9.64 -4.14 -19.55
CA HIS A 64 -8.86 -4.31 -20.78
C HIS A 64 -7.59 -5.12 -20.54
N ASN A 65 -7.14 -5.81 -21.59
CA ASN A 65 -5.82 -6.43 -21.59
C ASN A 65 -4.81 -5.49 -22.24
N TYR A 66 -4.19 -4.64 -21.42
CA TYR A 66 -3.23 -3.64 -21.89
C TYR A 66 -1.93 -4.23 -22.43
N THR A 67 -1.66 -5.50 -22.18
CA THR A 67 -0.40 -6.17 -22.57
C THR A 67 -0.58 -7.10 -23.78
N LYS A 68 -1.81 -7.27 -24.30
CA LYS A 68 -2.12 -8.25 -25.35
C LYS A 68 -1.34 -8.01 -26.65
N ASP A 69 -1.28 -6.74 -27.05
CA ASP A 69 -0.70 -6.32 -28.34
C ASP A 69 0.67 -5.66 -28.18
N THR A 70 1.32 -5.87 -27.01
CA THR A 70 2.66 -5.33 -26.76
C THR A 70 3.69 -6.04 -27.61
N PRO A 71 4.49 -5.35 -28.44
CA PRO A 71 5.57 -5.96 -29.22
C PRO A 71 6.56 -6.70 -28.34
N GLU A 72 7.12 -7.81 -28.84
CA GLU A 72 8.07 -8.66 -28.10
C GLU A 72 9.28 -7.86 -27.56
N VAL A 73 9.80 -6.94 -28.35
CA VAL A 73 10.91 -6.05 -27.95
C VAL A 73 10.54 -5.19 -26.73
N VAL A 74 9.30 -4.71 -26.67
CA VAL A 74 8.82 -3.92 -25.53
C VAL A 74 8.58 -4.81 -24.31
N GLN A 75 8.15 -6.07 -24.51
CA GLN A 75 8.01 -7.03 -23.41
C GLN A 75 9.34 -7.31 -22.70
N MET A 76 10.46 -7.27 -23.42
CA MET A 76 11.80 -7.45 -22.85
C MET A 76 12.19 -6.34 -21.85
N ALA A 77 11.54 -5.16 -21.91
CA ALA A 77 11.72 -4.07 -20.96
C ALA A 77 10.94 -4.26 -19.65
N HIS A 78 10.02 -5.22 -19.60
CA HIS A 78 9.23 -5.49 -18.40
C HIS A 78 10.09 -6.14 -17.31
N ASN A 79 9.86 -5.74 -16.06
CA ASN A 79 10.50 -6.38 -14.91
C ASN A 79 9.96 -7.82 -14.75
N PRO A 80 10.80 -8.86 -14.87
CA PRO A 80 10.36 -10.25 -14.75
C PRO A 80 9.83 -10.62 -13.36
N ASP A 81 10.19 -9.88 -12.31
CA ASP A 81 9.72 -10.10 -10.94
C ASP A 81 8.29 -9.58 -10.71
N VAL A 82 7.74 -8.87 -11.69
CA VAL A 82 6.38 -8.33 -11.61
C VAL A 82 5.43 -9.18 -12.46
N THR A 83 4.47 -9.83 -11.81
CA THR A 83 3.43 -10.61 -12.49
C THR A 83 2.64 -9.72 -13.45
N ILE A 84 2.49 -10.15 -14.70
CA ILE A 84 1.65 -9.47 -15.69
C ILE A 84 0.19 -9.61 -15.26
N ARG A 85 -0.53 -8.47 -15.24
CA ARG A 85 -1.96 -8.41 -14.94
C ARG A 85 -2.73 -8.28 -16.24
N PHE A 86 -3.49 -9.28 -16.55
CA PHE A 86 -4.36 -9.32 -17.73
C PHE A 86 -5.79 -8.89 -17.41
N ARG A 87 -6.65 -8.89 -18.41
CA ARG A 87 -8.06 -8.57 -18.23
C ARG A 87 -8.74 -9.54 -17.25
N GLY A 88 -9.64 -9.03 -16.43
CA GLY A 88 -10.47 -9.84 -15.53
C GLY A 88 -9.91 -10.03 -14.12
N VAL A 89 -8.80 -9.40 -13.79
CA VAL A 89 -8.23 -9.44 -12.44
C VAL A 89 -8.38 -8.11 -11.72
N MET A 90 -8.37 -8.18 -10.38
CA MET A 90 -8.35 -7.02 -9.51
C MET A 90 -6.92 -6.57 -9.24
N GLU A 91 -6.69 -5.28 -9.25
CA GLU A 91 -5.40 -4.68 -8.87
C GLU A 91 -5.53 -3.77 -7.65
N LYS A 92 -4.43 -3.64 -6.94
CA LYS A 92 -4.29 -2.77 -5.77
C LYS A 92 -2.81 -2.44 -5.52
N CYS A 93 -2.54 -1.51 -4.63
CA CYS A 93 -1.18 -1.31 -4.12
C CYS A 93 -0.68 -2.59 -3.41
N THR A 94 0.54 -3.00 -3.70
CA THR A 94 1.18 -4.22 -3.15
C THR A 94 2.36 -3.91 -2.23
N TYR A 95 2.59 -2.63 -1.87
CA TYR A 95 3.81 -2.16 -1.19
C TYR A 95 5.09 -2.55 -1.94
N CYS A 96 5.04 -2.57 -3.28
CA CYS A 96 6.18 -3.00 -4.11
C CYS A 96 6.75 -4.34 -3.66
N ILE A 97 5.88 -5.35 -3.54
CA ILE A 97 6.22 -6.68 -2.99
C ILE A 97 7.47 -7.29 -3.64
N GLN A 98 7.72 -7.01 -4.92
CA GLN A 98 8.93 -7.46 -5.62
C GLN A 98 10.21 -6.94 -4.96
N LYS A 99 10.23 -5.67 -4.52
CA LYS A 99 11.38 -5.08 -3.81
C LYS A 99 11.58 -5.72 -2.44
N LEU A 100 10.48 -5.99 -1.72
CA LEU A 100 10.51 -6.68 -0.44
C LEU A 100 11.07 -8.11 -0.60
N LYS A 101 10.61 -8.84 -1.62
CA LYS A 101 11.09 -10.19 -1.90
C LYS A 101 12.54 -10.23 -2.35
N GLU A 102 13.00 -9.25 -3.11
CA GLU A 102 14.41 -9.09 -3.47
C GLU A 102 15.30 -8.94 -2.22
N VAL A 103 14.88 -8.10 -1.27
CA VAL A 103 15.62 -7.92 -0.01
C VAL A 103 15.59 -9.19 0.83
N GLU A 104 14.44 -9.85 0.94
CA GLU A 104 14.32 -11.14 1.63
C GLU A 104 15.28 -12.18 1.01
N HIS A 105 15.36 -12.23 -0.31
CA HIS A 105 16.29 -13.12 -1.02
C HIS A 105 17.76 -12.77 -0.72
N LYS A 106 18.13 -11.48 -0.83
CA LYS A 106 19.49 -11.01 -0.50
C LYS A 106 19.89 -11.32 0.94
N SER A 107 18.95 -11.16 1.88
CA SER A 107 19.15 -11.50 3.29
C SER A 107 19.46 -13.00 3.47
N ARG A 108 18.68 -13.86 2.83
CA ARG A 108 18.87 -15.32 2.89
C ARG A 108 20.21 -15.76 2.29
N VAL A 109 20.56 -15.23 1.12
CA VAL A 109 21.82 -15.56 0.43
C VAL A 109 23.02 -15.02 1.21
N GLY A 110 22.94 -13.77 1.68
CA GLY A 110 24.01 -13.10 2.42
C GLY A 110 24.12 -13.50 3.89
N LYS A 111 23.18 -14.31 4.43
CA LYS A 111 23.05 -14.65 5.86
C LYS A 111 23.06 -13.40 6.77
N LYS A 112 22.48 -12.30 6.30
CA LYS A 112 22.37 -11.03 7.02
C LYS A 112 20.95 -10.82 7.54
N ASN A 113 20.80 -10.06 8.60
CA ASN A 113 19.49 -9.71 9.13
C ASN A 113 18.72 -8.79 8.16
N LEU A 114 17.41 -8.99 8.05
CA LEU A 114 16.54 -8.15 7.22
C LEU A 114 16.62 -6.66 7.60
N ASN A 115 16.83 -6.36 8.86
CA ASN A 115 16.94 -4.99 9.37
C ASN A 115 18.19 -4.23 8.88
N GLU A 116 19.18 -4.95 8.32
CA GLU A 116 20.37 -4.32 7.72
C GLU A 116 20.10 -3.76 6.32
N PHE A 117 18.94 -4.06 5.74
CA PHE A 117 18.57 -3.62 4.40
C PHE A 117 17.49 -2.55 4.46
N SER A 118 17.77 -1.39 3.88
CA SER A 118 16.74 -0.39 3.62
C SER A 118 15.88 -0.83 2.41
N VAL A 119 14.58 -0.81 2.60
CA VAL A 119 13.61 -1.06 1.53
C VAL A 119 12.78 0.18 1.29
N ASP A 120 12.94 0.79 0.13
CA ASP A 120 12.11 1.91 -0.27
C ASP A 120 11.10 1.49 -1.33
N VAL A 121 9.83 1.79 -1.05
CA VAL A 121 8.76 1.62 -2.03
C VAL A 121 8.84 2.70 -3.10
N ALA A 122 8.37 2.40 -4.31
CA ALA A 122 8.51 3.31 -5.45
C ALA A 122 7.88 4.69 -5.21
N CYS A 123 6.76 4.76 -4.50
CA CYS A 123 6.11 6.03 -4.17
C CYS A 123 6.94 6.89 -3.20
N LYS A 124 7.66 6.28 -2.24
CA LYS A 124 8.60 7.00 -1.37
C LYS A 124 9.75 7.56 -2.19
N SER A 125 10.39 6.72 -3.00
CA SER A 125 11.52 7.15 -3.85
C SER A 125 11.16 8.24 -4.86
N ALA A 126 9.90 8.30 -5.29
CA ALA A 126 9.41 9.28 -6.25
C ALA A 126 8.85 10.57 -5.60
N CYS A 127 8.72 10.60 -4.28
CA CYS A 127 8.11 11.72 -3.59
C CYS A 127 9.10 12.88 -3.42
N PRO A 128 8.92 14.03 -4.09
CA PRO A 128 9.86 15.15 -3.95
C PRO A 128 9.77 15.85 -2.59
N ALA A 129 8.66 15.66 -1.88
CA ALA A 129 8.42 16.25 -0.56
C ALA A 129 8.88 15.35 0.60
N ASP A 130 9.38 14.16 0.30
CA ASP A 130 9.79 13.13 1.29
C ASP A 130 8.76 12.91 2.40
N CYS A 131 7.46 12.95 2.02
CA CYS A 131 6.35 12.85 2.97
C CYS A 131 5.82 11.42 3.16
N ILE A 132 6.46 10.42 2.55
CA ILE A 132 6.06 9.02 2.63
C ILE A 132 7.13 8.23 3.37
N GLU A 133 6.77 7.70 4.52
CA GLU A 133 7.63 6.79 5.28
C GLU A 133 7.21 5.34 5.06
N PHE A 134 8.20 4.46 4.97
CA PHE A 134 7.97 3.03 4.82
C PHE A 134 9.00 2.23 5.63
N GLY A 135 8.57 1.20 6.33
CA GLY A 135 9.46 0.37 7.14
C GLY A 135 8.73 -0.71 7.94
N ASN A 136 9.47 -1.40 8.78
CA ASN A 136 8.94 -2.44 9.65
C ASN A 136 8.26 -1.82 10.88
N ILE A 137 6.95 -1.99 11.01
CA ILE A 137 6.16 -1.44 12.13
C ILE A 137 6.43 -2.11 13.49
N LYS A 138 7.07 -3.28 13.51
CA LYS A 138 7.41 -4.02 14.73
C LYS A 138 8.85 -3.79 15.19
N ASP A 139 9.65 -3.14 14.38
CA ASP A 139 11.05 -2.89 14.69
C ASP A 139 11.19 -1.61 15.52
N SER A 140 11.50 -1.76 16.80
CA SER A 140 11.69 -0.67 17.74
C SER A 140 13.16 -0.20 17.83
N THR A 141 14.03 -0.63 16.92
CA THR A 141 15.43 -0.20 16.92
C THR A 141 15.57 1.30 16.73
N PRO A 142 16.55 1.95 17.41
CA PRO A 142 16.83 3.36 17.18
C PRO A 142 17.13 3.63 15.70
N GLY A 143 16.41 4.58 15.11
CA GLY A 143 16.52 4.91 13.69
C GLY A 143 15.39 4.37 12.81
N ASN A 144 14.50 3.52 13.33
CA ASN A 144 13.27 3.17 12.62
C ASN A 144 12.23 4.28 12.76
N ASN A 145 12.18 5.16 11.78
CA ASN A 145 11.25 6.30 11.77
C ASN A 145 9.79 5.87 11.81
N ILE A 146 9.43 4.73 11.19
CA ILE A 146 8.03 4.23 11.16
C ILE A 146 7.52 3.91 12.54
N TYR A 147 8.31 3.25 13.38
CA TYR A 147 7.90 2.94 14.76
C TYR A 147 7.59 4.21 15.54
N LEU A 148 8.48 5.22 15.44
CA LEU A 148 8.29 6.51 16.12
C LEU A 148 7.12 7.30 15.54
N THR A 149 6.94 7.29 14.22
CA THR A 149 5.83 7.98 13.53
C THR A 149 4.49 7.42 13.98
N LYS A 150 4.38 6.10 14.14
CA LYS A 150 3.17 5.43 14.62
C LYS A 150 2.80 5.73 16.09
N GLN A 151 3.75 6.22 16.88
CA GLN A 151 3.52 6.65 18.26
C GLN A 151 3.23 8.16 18.38
N ASN A 152 3.25 8.88 17.27
CA ASN A 152 3.02 10.31 17.27
C ASN A 152 1.52 10.62 17.48
N ASP A 153 1.19 11.57 18.33
CA ASP A 153 -0.18 12.02 18.61
C ASP A 153 -0.95 12.50 17.36
N ARG A 154 -0.23 12.81 16.28
CA ARG A 154 -0.81 13.20 15.00
C ARG A 154 -1.14 12.02 14.09
N ASP A 155 -0.71 10.80 14.44
CA ASP A 155 -1.01 9.62 13.64
C ASP A 155 -2.50 9.29 13.72
N TYR A 156 -3.13 9.08 12.58
CA TYR A 156 -4.54 8.71 12.53
C TYR A 156 -4.83 7.71 11.42
N SER A 157 -5.83 6.90 11.63
CA SER A 157 -6.35 5.92 10.67
C SER A 157 -7.60 6.44 9.97
N LEU A 158 -7.69 6.22 8.67
CA LEU A 158 -8.93 6.51 7.94
C LEU A 158 -10.02 5.52 8.35
N LEU A 159 -11.24 6.02 8.59
CA LEU A 159 -12.42 5.22 8.95
C LEU A 159 -12.17 4.29 10.13
N GLU A 160 -11.53 4.79 11.17
CA GLU A 160 -11.15 4.02 12.36
C GLU A 160 -12.33 3.27 12.99
N GLN A 161 -13.52 3.88 12.97
CA GLN A 161 -14.77 3.31 13.49
C GLN A 161 -15.13 1.95 12.85
N LEU A 162 -14.61 1.62 11.68
CA LEU A 162 -14.85 0.33 11.00
C LEU A 162 -13.95 -0.80 11.52
N ASN A 163 -12.98 -0.49 12.39
CA ASN A 163 -12.04 -1.44 12.97
C ASN A 163 -11.32 -2.34 11.95
N THR A 164 -11.03 -1.81 10.77
CA THR A 164 -10.27 -2.53 9.74
C THR A 164 -8.79 -2.61 10.05
N ARG A 165 -8.29 -1.81 11.00
CA ARG A 165 -6.89 -1.72 11.44
C ARG A 165 -5.92 -1.57 10.27
N PRO A 166 -5.95 -0.44 9.57
CA PRO A 166 -5.07 -0.20 8.43
C PRO A 166 -3.61 -0.10 8.87
N ARG A 167 -2.71 -0.68 8.08
CA ARG A 167 -1.26 -0.55 8.30
C ARG A 167 -0.74 0.81 7.83
N THR A 168 -1.29 1.35 6.75
CA THR A 168 -1.03 2.74 6.34
C THR A 168 -1.86 3.68 7.18
N THR A 169 -1.21 4.65 7.79
CA THR A 169 -1.83 5.73 8.54
C THR A 169 -1.32 7.07 8.02
N TYR A 170 -1.84 8.14 8.54
CA TYR A 170 -1.55 9.49 8.09
C TYR A 170 -1.22 10.38 9.28
N LEU A 171 -0.35 11.34 9.07
CA LEU A 171 -0.08 12.38 10.06
C LEU A 171 -0.97 13.59 9.82
N ALA A 172 -1.70 13.99 10.84
CA ALA A 172 -2.53 15.19 10.78
C ALA A 172 -1.68 16.44 10.49
N LYS A 173 -2.17 17.27 9.57
CA LYS A 173 -1.54 18.53 9.23
C LYS A 173 -1.62 19.49 10.43
N ILE A 174 -0.50 20.05 10.81
CA ILE A 174 -0.47 21.13 11.82
C ILE A 174 -1.04 22.39 11.18
N ARG A 175 -2.06 22.94 11.80
CA ARG A 175 -2.64 24.23 11.44
C ARG A 175 -2.45 25.18 12.61
N ASN A 176 -1.66 26.20 12.41
CA ASN A 176 -1.58 27.30 13.36
C ASN A 176 -2.48 28.44 12.86
N THR A 177 -3.76 28.36 13.25
CA THR A 177 -4.74 29.41 12.91
C THR A 177 -4.60 30.55 13.91
N ASN A 178 -4.18 31.72 13.43
CA ASN A 178 -4.28 32.94 14.22
C ASN A 178 -5.79 33.28 14.34
N LYS A 179 -6.29 33.30 15.60
CA LYS A 179 -7.70 33.58 15.89
C LYS A 179 -8.15 35.00 15.44
N GLU A 180 -7.21 35.90 15.24
CA GLU A 180 -7.50 37.26 14.77
C GLU A 180 -7.76 37.34 13.26
N ILE A 181 -7.12 36.44 12.46
CA ILE A 181 -7.32 36.38 11.00
C ILE A 181 -8.64 35.68 10.65
N SER A 182 -9.15 34.80 11.51
CA SER A 182 -10.39 34.06 11.25
C SER A 182 -11.68 34.87 11.48
N LYS A 183 -11.54 36.12 11.93
CA LYS A 183 -12.65 37.05 12.23
C LYS A 183 -12.91 38.10 11.14
N SER A 184 -12.13 38.09 10.05
CA SER A 184 -12.31 38.99 8.90
C SER A 184 -13.17 38.37 7.80
#